data_89520733906f66a8f61e3ebbd6715a93
#
_entry.id   89520733906f66a8f61e3ebbd6715a93
#
_cell.length_a   1.000
_cell.length_b   1.000
_cell.length_c   1.000
_cell.angle_alpha   90.00
_cell.angle_beta   90.00
_cell.angle_gamma   90.00
#
_symmetry.space_group_name_H-M   'P 1'
#
loop_
_entity.id
_entity.type
_entity.pdbx_description
1 polymer ?
#
loop_
_entity_poly.entity_id
_entity_poly.type
_entity_poly.pdbx_seq_one_letter_code
_entity_poly.pdbx_strand_id
1 'polypeptide(L)'
;RQRQMCIRDRYVVFPNTKTGVGIKGGECVKLHYIDENGEDQGTTFPKGTKIGWFISNNAFTKQGEKVGSVGKGLGMFYSTTALNSDGRTHTAAFKINDFIVLSFEDWNSQDYNDVMFNIWSNPIEAIAPDVPSVDPIDPDDASVAYRMTYKGILAFEDNWPSKGDYDLNDVIVKYSSILEFNTKNQVLSAEDTFTAMWSGALFKLSLIHI
;
A
#
# COMPACT_ATOMS: atom_id res chain seq x y z
N ARG A 1 17.16 0.64 -31.78
CA ARG A 1 18.12 0.13 -30.75
C ARG A 1 17.46 0.38 -29.41
N GLN A 2 16.89 -0.67 -28.78
CA GLN A 2 16.50 -0.63 -27.38
C GLN A 2 17.75 -0.34 -26.55
N ARG A 3 17.80 0.83 -25.90
CA ARG A 3 18.76 1.05 -24.82
C ARG A 3 18.38 0.13 -23.69
N GLN A 4 19.21 -0.87 -23.42
CA GLN A 4 19.20 -1.62 -22.15
C GLN A 4 19.27 -0.58 -21.03
N MET A 5 18.22 -0.47 -20.23
CA MET A 5 18.20 0.36 -19.03
C MET A 5 19.30 -0.15 -18.11
N CYS A 6 20.38 0.61 -17.98
CA CYS A 6 21.46 0.30 -17.05
C CYS A 6 20.90 0.34 -15.63
N ILE A 7 21.11 -0.74 -14.91
CA ILE A 7 20.76 -0.95 -13.48
C ILE A 7 21.38 0.11 -12.53
N ARG A 8 22.11 1.07 -13.06
CA ARG A 8 22.83 2.10 -12.27
C ARG A 8 21.95 3.23 -11.75
N ASP A 9 20.74 3.38 -12.24
CA ASP A 9 19.88 4.55 -11.97
C ASP A 9 18.72 4.20 -11.03
N ARG A 10 19.02 3.48 -9.94
CA ARG A 10 18.04 3.15 -8.91
C ARG A 10 18.20 4.07 -7.71
N TYR A 11 17.14 4.79 -7.41
CA TYR A 11 17.10 5.68 -6.26
C TYR A 11 16.12 5.16 -5.23
N VAL A 12 16.55 5.13 -3.97
CA VAL A 12 15.70 4.72 -2.86
C VAL A 12 14.86 5.89 -2.43
N VAL A 13 13.54 5.76 -2.55
CA VAL A 13 12.57 6.78 -2.11
C VAL A 13 12.14 6.50 -0.67
N PHE A 14 11.74 5.25 -0.39
CA PHE A 14 11.32 4.79 0.92
C PHE A 14 12.20 3.61 1.34
N PRO A 15 13.18 3.79 2.22
CA PRO A 15 14.10 2.72 2.59
C PRO A 15 13.42 1.58 3.36
N ASN A 16 12.38 1.88 4.14
CA ASN A 16 11.61 0.88 4.88
C ASN A 16 10.19 1.37 5.12
N THR A 17 9.20 0.66 4.60
CA THR A 17 7.79 1.00 4.74
C THR A 17 7.18 0.59 6.09
N LYS A 18 7.77 -0.39 6.80
CA LYS A 18 7.25 -0.89 8.08
C LYS A 18 7.72 -0.08 9.30
N THR A 19 8.96 0.34 9.32
CA THR A 19 9.54 0.98 10.52
C THR A 19 9.78 2.47 10.38
N GLY A 20 9.32 3.08 9.28
CA GLY A 20 9.33 4.53 9.09
C GLY A 20 10.74 5.15 9.22
N VAL A 21 11.77 4.47 8.73
CA VAL A 21 13.13 5.01 8.76
C VAL A 21 13.20 6.19 7.80
N GLY A 22 13.17 7.37 8.37
CA GLY A 22 13.31 8.64 7.68
C GLY A 22 12.01 9.24 7.13
N ILE A 23 10.92 8.48 7.03
CA ILE A 23 9.63 8.98 6.51
C ILE A 23 8.50 8.36 7.32
N LYS A 24 7.58 9.20 7.80
CA LYS A 24 6.35 8.78 8.48
C LYS A 24 5.19 8.77 7.50
N GLY A 25 4.14 8.02 7.82
CA GLY A 25 2.91 8.06 7.06
C GLY A 25 2.40 9.51 6.88
N GLY A 26 2.05 9.88 5.66
CA GLY A 26 1.62 11.23 5.29
C GLY A 26 2.74 12.20 4.90
N GLU A 27 4.00 11.83 5.07
CA GLU A 27 5.13 12.64 4.60
C GLU A 27 5.36 12.44 3.10
N CYS A 28 5.80 13.50 2.42
CA CYS A 28 6.06 13.51 0.99
C CYS A 28 7.56 13.62 0.70
N VAL A 29 8.00 12.88 -0.32
CA VAL A 29 9.36 13.00 -0.87
C VAL A 29 9.28 13.67 -2.24
N LYS A 30 10.06 14.74 -2.43
CA LYS A 30 10.25 15.31 -3.75
C LYS A 30 11.27 14.49 -4.51
N LEU A 31 10.87 14.03 -5.70
CA LEU A 31 11.81 13.35 -6.59
C LEU A 31 12.69 14.37 -7.29
N HIS A 32 13.96 14.02 -7.43
CA HIS A 32 14.92 14.79 -8.19
C HIS A 32 15.28 14.09 -9.49
N TYR A 33 15.41 14.85 -10.56
CA TYR A 33 15.93 14.36 -11.82
C TYR A 33 17.46 14.29 -11.74
N ILE A 34 17.98 13.09 -11.84
CA ILE A 34 19.42 12.86 -11.92
C ILE A 34 19.75 12.57 -13.39
N ASP A 35 20.69 13.31 -13.95
CA ASP A 35 21.06 13.18 -15.36
C ASP A 35 21.96 11.97 -15.63
N GLU A 36 22.38 11.79 -16.87
CA GLU A 36 23.24 10.68 -17.31
C GLU A 36 24.67 10.71 -16.71
N ASN A 37 25.08 11.86 -16.18
CA ASN A 37 26.37 12.03 -15.49
C ASN A 37 26.26 11.78 -13.99
N GLY A 38 25.02 11.57 -13.47
CA GLY A 38 24.74 11.41 -12.06
C GLY A 38 24.59 12.74 -11.31
N GLU A 39 24.41 13.85 -12.03
CA GLU A 39 24.23 15.16 -11.43
C GLU A 39 22.76 15.47 -11.17
N ASP A 40 22.49 16.09 -10.02
CA ASP A 40 21.14 16.48 -9.61
C ASP A 40 20.72 17.76 -10.34
N GLN A 41 19.69 17.65 -11.18
CA GLN A 41 19.12 18.72 -11.98
C GLN A 41 17.85 19.33 -11.33
N GLY A 42 17.57 19.00 -10.07
CA GLY A 42 16.41 19.49 -9.34
C GLY A 42 15.13 18.70 -9.58
N THR A 43 14.00 19.31 -9.30
CA THR A 43 12.68 18.61 -9.26
C THR A 43 11.90 18.68 -10.58
N THR A 44 12.48 19.28 -11.63
CA THR A 44 11.83 19.36 -12.94
C THR A 44 12.35 18.29 -13.88
N PHE A 45 11.47 17.39 -14.29
CA PHE A 45 11.81 16.30 -15.19
C PHE A 45 11.67 16.73 -16.67
N PRO A 46 12.61 16.38 -17.55
CA PRO A 46 12.48 16.63 -18.97
C PRO A 46 11.25 15.93 -19.57
N LYS A 47 10.65 16.56 -20.57
CA LYS A 47 9.52 15.96 -21.28
C LYS A 47 9.88 14.59 -21.86
N GLY A 48 9.04 13.61 -21.60
CA GLY A 48 9.22 12.23 -22.07
C GLY A 48 10.08 11.36 -21.14
N THR A 49 10.49 11.87 -19.97
CA THR A 49 11.12 11.05 -18.93
C THR A 49 10.15 9.94 -18.51
N LYS A 50 10.65 8.71 -18.45
CA LYS A 50 9.90 7.55 -17.97
C LYS A 50 10.43 7.17 -16.60
N ILE A 51 9.55 7.18 -15.60
CA ILE A 51 9.85 6.76 -14.24
C ILE A 51 9.24 5.37 -14.04
N GLY A 52 10.09 4.39 -13.76
CA GLY A 52 9.67 3.06 -13.32
C GLY A 52 9.79 2.95 -11.82
N TRP A 53 8.86 2.24 -11.19
CA TRP A 53 8.88 1.99 -9.77
C TRP A 53 9.19 0.53 -9.48
N PHE A 54 9.74 0.25 -8.32
CA PHE A 54 9.92 -1.11 -7.85
C PHE A 54 9.92 -1.16 -6.33
N ILE A 55 9.53 -2.30 -5.80
CA ILE A 55 9.70 -2.65 -4.39
C ILE A 55 10.71 -3.80 -4.27
N SER A 56 11.36 -3.90 -3.12
CA SER A 56 12.29 -4.99 -2.82
C SER A 56 12.07 -5.51 -1.41
N ASN A 57 11.73 -6.79 -1.31
CA ASN A 57 11.42 -7.45 -0.04
C ASN A 57 12.67 -7.66 0.80
N ASN A 58 12.58 -7.33 2.10
CA ASN A 58 13.68 -7.51 3.06
C ASN A 58 15.02 -6.92 2.60
N ALA A 59 14.98 -5.86 1.80
CA ALA A 59 16.16 -5.21 1.26
C ALA A 59 16.83 -4.26 2.25
N PHE A 60 16.07 -3.77 3.25
CA PHE A 60 16.58 -2.84 4.24
C PHE A 60 17.35 -3.57 5.34
N THR A 61 18.61 -3.20 5.52
CA THR A 61 19.44 -3.70 6.61
C THR A 61 19.84 -2.55 7.53
N LYS A 62 19.52 -2.68 8.80
CA LYS A 62 19.99 -1.75 9.82
C LYS A 62 21.45 -2.10 10.17
N GLN A 63 22.40 -1.33 9.66
CA GLN A 63 23.81 -1.45 10.05
C GLN A 63 24.19 -0.31 11.00
N GLY A 64 24.32 -0.63 12.29
CA GLY A 64 24.81 0.29 13.31
C GLY A 64 23.97 1.57 13.40
N GLU A 65 24.61 2.73 13.63
CA GLU A 65 23.97 4.04 13.72
C GLU A 65 23.73 4.71 12.36
N LYS A 66 24.19 4.09 11.28
CA LYS A 66 23.96 4.61 9.92
C LYS A 66 22.57 4.20 9.43
N VAL A 67 21.92 5.11 8.72
CA VAL A 67 20.73 4.81 7.93
C VAL A 67 21.04 3.55 7.12
N GLY A 68 20.25 2.51 7.29
CA GLY A 68 20.53 1.20 6.70
C GLY A 68 20.66 1.26 5.19
N SER A 69 21.49 0.40 4.65
CA SER A 69 21.60 0.24 3.20
C SER A 69 20.47 -0.61 2.66
N VAL A 70 20.02 -0.29 1.46
CA VAL A 70 19.07 -1.11 0.72
C VAL A 70 19.87 -2.06 -0.17
N GLY A 71 19.80 -3.35 0.13
CA GLY A 71 20.45 -4.42 -0.64
C GLY A 71 19.54 -5.02 -1.72
N LYS A 72 19.86 -6.24 -2.15
CA LYS A 72 19.04 -6.96 -3.15
C LYS A 72 17.72 -7.49 -2.60
N GLY A 73 17.60 -7.66 -1.29
CA GLY A 73 16.45 -8.31 -0.68
C GLY A 73 16.23 -9.74 -1.13
N LEU A 74 15.04 -10.27 -0.88
CA LEU A 74 14.60 -11.61 -1.30
C LEU A 74 13.95 -11.62 -2.68
N GLY A 75 13.38 -10.52 -3.12
CA GLY A 75 12.73 -10.36 -4.41
C GLY A 75 12.59 -8.90 -4.81
N MET A 76 12.46 -8.65 -6.09
CA MET A 76 12.22 -7.32 -6.66
C MET A 76 11.02 -7.41 -7.60
N PHE A 77 10.07 -6.51 -7.39
CA PHE A 77 8.84 -6.42 -8.17
C PHE A 77 8.74 -5.02 -8.79
N TYR A 78 8.58 -4.99 -10.09
CA TYR A 78 8.64 -3.77 -10.90
C TYR A 78 7.25 -3.37 -11.39
N SER A 79 7.02 -2.07 -11.50
CA SER A 79 5.83 -1.53 -12.17
C SER A 79 5.78 -1.85 -13.66
N THR A 80 6.92 -2.17 -14.26
CA THR A 80 7.00 -2.63 -15.65
C THR A 80 6.96 -4.16 -15.69
N THR A 81 5.85 -4.74 -16.09
CA THR A 81 5.61 -6.19 -16.12
C THR A 81 6.73 -7.00 -16.78
N ALA A 82 7.29 -6.49 -17.89
CA ALA A 82 8.36 -7.17 -18.61
C ALA A 82 9.68 -7.30 -17.83
N LEU A 83 9.83 -6.61 -16.70
CA LEU A 83 10.99 -6.70 -15.82
C LEU A 83 10.80 -7.69 -14.68
N ASN A 84 9.59 -8.18 -14.47
CA ASN A 84 9.28 -9.19 -13.46
C ASN A 84 9.67 -10.57 -13.96
N SER A 85 10.42 -11.31 -13.15
CA SER A 85 10.96 -12.62 -13.53
C SER A 85 9.88 -13.68 -13.77
N ASP A 86 8.71 -13.50 -13.16
CA ASP A 86 7.55 -14.37 -13.32
C ASP A 86 6.60 -13.93 -14.46
N GLY A 87 6.90 -12.81 -15.12
CA GLY A 87 6.08 -12.24 -16.20
C GLY A 87 4.74 -11.69 -15.76
N ARG A 88 4.50 -11.51 -14.46
CA ARG A 88 3.23 -11.02 -13.91
C ARG A 88 3.26 -9.52 -13.66
N THR A 89 2.05 -8.94 -13.62
CA THR A 89 1.84 -7.57 -13.16
C THR A 89 1.81 -7.56 -11.64
N HIS A 90 2.67 -6.76 -11.03
CA HIS A 90 2.78 -6.57 -9.58
C HIS A 90 2.35 -5.18 -9.14
N THR A 91 1.66 -4.44 -9.99
CA THR A 91 1.19 -3.09 -9.68
C THR A 91 -0.21 -2.86 -10.18
N ALA A 92 -0.96 -2.10 -9.41
CA ALA A 92 -2.20 -1.46 -9.85
C ALA A 92 -2.05 0.05 -9.67
N ALA A 93 -2.64 0.81 -10.58
CA ALA A 93 -2.62 2.27 -10.52
C ALA A 93 -3.99 2.83 -10.86
N PHE A 94 -4.42 3.85 -10.12
CA PHE A 94 -5.66 4.57 -10.39
C PHE A 94 -5.53 6.03 -9.98
N LYS A 95 -6.27 6.89 -10.65
CA LYS A 95 -6.31 8.32 -10.37
C LYS A 95 -7.50 8.64 -9.47
N ILE A 96 -7.24 9.35 -8.37
CA ILE A 96 -8.26 9.94 -7.51
C ILE A 96 -7.96 11.43 -7.41
N ASN A 97 -8.88 12.27 -7.88
CA ASN A 97 -8.69 13.72 -7.92
C ASN A 97 -7.34 14.07 -8.58
N ASP A 98 -6.48 14.75 -7.86
CA ASP A 98 -5.16 15.19 -8.32
C ASP A 98 -4.01 14.23 -7.94
N PHE A 99 -4.34 13.02 -7.51
CA PHE A 99 -3.35 12.01 -7.13
C PHE A 99 -3.46 10.76 -7.98
N ILE A 100 -2.32 10.15 -8.25
CA ILE A 100 -2.26 8.77 -8.72
C ILE A 100 -1.87 7.91 -7.54
N VAL A 101 -2.70 6.95 -7.20
CA VAL A 101 -2.37 5.90 -6.23
C VAL A 101 -1.68 4.78 -6.99
N LEU A 102 -0.49 4.42 -6.55
CA LEU A 102 0.24 3.25 -7.05
C LEU A 102 0.33 2.22 -5.93
N SER A 103 -0.14 1.03 -6.22
CA SER A 103 -0.17 -0.11 -5.31
C SER A 103 0.73 -1.21 -5.82
N PHE A 104 1.40 -1.91 -4.91
CA PHE A 104 2.26 -3.04 -5.22
C PHE A 104 1.81 -4.31 -4.52
N GLU A 105 2.07 -5.42 -5.20
CA GLU A 105 1.97 -6.78 -4.71
C GLU A 105 3.37 -7.40 -4.66
N ASP A 106 3.78 -7.89 -3.49
CA ASP A 106 5.14 -8.39 -3.28
C ASP A 106 5.30 -9.90 -3.47
N TRP A 107 4.17 -10.62 -3.69
CA TRP A 107 4.20 -12.08 -3.83
C TRP A 107 3.10 -12.59 -4.79
N ASN A 108 2.30 -13.55 -4.37
CA ASN A 108 1.32 -14.27 -5.21
C ASN A 108 -0.15 -13.92 -4.93
N SER A 109 -0.45 -13.13 -3.90
CA SER A 109 -1.77 -12.54 -3.73
C SER A 109 -2.04 -11.56 -4.89
N GLN A 110 -3.27 -11.17 -5.09
CA GLN A 110 -3.68 -10.23 -6.13
C GLN A 110 -4.54 -9.14 -5.51
N ASP A 111 -4.24 -8.78 -4.28
CA ASP A 111 -4.95 -7.73 -3.56
C ASP A 111 -4.26 -6.37 -3.64
N TYR A 112 -3.01 -6.33 -4.12
CA TYR A 112 -2.22 -5.13 -4.39
C TYR A 112 -2.15 -4.15 -3.21
N ASN A 113 -2.02 -4.65 -2.00
CA ASN A 113 -2.07 -3.83 -0.79
C ASN A 113 -0.78 -3.85 0.06
N ASP A 114 0.27 -4.52 -0.40
CA ASP A 114 1.52 -4.64 0.34
C ASP A 114 2.25 -3.30 0.52
N VAL A 115 2.24 -2.48 -0.53
CA VAL A 115 2.77 -1.11 -0.48
C VAL A 115 1.89 -0.22 -1.34
N MET A 116 1.34 0.83 -0.73
CA MET A 116 0.55 1.83 -1.43
C MET A 116 1.13 3.23 -1.17
N PHE A 117 1.23 4.04 -2.22
CA PHE A 117 1.65 5.43 -2.09
C PHE A 117 1.02 6.30 -3.17
N ASN A 118 0.92 7.58 -2.88
CA ASN A 118 0.40 8.57 -3.80
C ASN A 118 1.52 9.21 -4.59
N ILE A 119 1.28 9.42 -5.88
CA ILE A 119 2.14 10.19 -6.76
C ILE A 119 1.39 11.46 -7.15
N TRP A 120 2.10 12.56 -7.07
CA TRP A 120 1.59 13.85 -7.48
C TRP A 120 2.61 14.57 -8.36
N SER A 121 2.13 15.31 -9.35
CA SER A 121 2.97 16.20 -10.18
C SER A 121 2.25 17.51 -10.44
N ASN A 122 3.00 18.51 -10.82
CA ASN A 122 2.45 19.80 -11.22
C ASN A 122 2.95 20.13 -12.66
N PRO A 123 2.06 20.13 -13.66
CA PRO A 123 0.64 19.72 -13.57
C PRO A 123 0.47 18.19 -13.47
N ILE A 124 -0.67 17.73 -12.96
CA ILE A 124 -0.96 16.28 -12.83
C ILE A 124 -1.04 15.60 -14.20
N GLU A 125 -1.47 16.33 -15.22
CA GLU A 125 -1.56 15.86 -16.61
C GLU A 125 -0.19 15.56 -17.22
N ALA A 126 0.91 15.96 -16.56
CA ALA A 126 2.25 15.56 -16.99
C ALA A 126 2.52 14.06 -16.79
N ILE A 127 1.77 13.40 -15.89
CA ILE A 127 1.82 11.95 -15.71
C ILE A 127 0.86 11.29 -16.70
N ALA A 128 1.24 10.11 -17.18
CA ALA A 128 0.56 9.40 -18.25
C ALA A 128 -0.98 9.48 -18.20
N PRO A 129 -1.63 9.82 -19.32
CA PRO A 129 -3.08 10.02 -19.37
C PRO A 129 -3.88 8.72 -19.24
N ASP A 130 -3.23 7.56 -19.35
CA ASP A 130 -3.87 6.25 -19.47
C ASP A 130 -4.16 5.58 -18.12
N VAL A 131 -3.89 6.26 -17.00
CA VAL A 131 -4.22 5.73 -15.67
C VAL A 131 -5.73 5.81 -15.46
N PRO A 132 -6.42 4.69 -15.15
CA PRO A 132 -7.85 4.69 -14.91
C PRO A 132 -8.23 5.68 -13.80
N SER A 133 -9.25 6.46 -14.04
CA SER A 133 -9.81 7.37 -13.06
C SER A 133 -10.85 6.63 -12.23
N VAL A 134 -10.77 6.77 -10.91
CA VAL A 134 -11.88 6.43 -10.02
C VAL A 134 -12.64 7.71 -9.77
N ASP A 135 -13.87 7.77 -10.26
CA ASP A 135 -14.71 8.92 -10.02
C ASP A 135 -14.92 9.10 -8.51
N PRO A 136 -14.77 10.32 -7.98
CA PRO A 136 -15.20 10.60 -6.62
C PRO A 136 -16.66 10.19 -6.44
N ILE A 137 -17.03 9.80 -5.24
CA ILE A 137 -18.45 9.58 -4.92
C ILE A 137 -19.18 10.88 -5.24
N ASP A 138 -20.09 10.81 -6.21
CA ASP A 138 -20.93 11.93 -6.56
C ASP A 138 -21.81 12.28 -5.34
N PRO A 139 -21.71 13.47 -4.76
CA PRO A 139 -22.56 13.85 -3.64
C PRO A 139 -24.05 13.74 -3.97
N ASP A 140 -24.42 13.90 -5.24
CA ASP A 140 -25.80 13.77 -5.70
C ASP A 140 -26.22 12.29 -5.84
N ASP A 141 -25.27 11.34 -5.90
CA ASP A 141 -25.51 9.89 -5.89
C ASP A 141 -25.29 9.26 -4.49
N ALA A 142 -25.44 10.05 -3.45
CA ALA A 142 -25.34 9.59 -2.06
C ALA A 142 -26.58 8.80 -1.58
N SER A 143 -27.49 8.47 -2.49
CA SER A 143 -28.63 7.62 -2.15
C SER A 143 -28.22 6.17 -1.99
N VAL A 144 -28.61 5.58 -0.85
CA VAL A 144 -28.36 4.15 -0.58
C VAL A 144 -29.21 3.31 -1.53
N ALA A 145 -28.55 2.60 -2.44
CA ALA A 145 -29.21 1.68 -3.37
C ALA A 145 -29.46 0.31 -2.72
N TYR A 146 -28.47 -0.18 -1.97
CA TYR A 146 -28.59 -1.45 -1.24
C TYR A 146 -27.64 -1.50 -0.06
N ARG A 147 -27.86 -2.51 0.82
CA ARG A 147 -27.04 -2.77 2.00
C ARG A 147 -26.53 -4.21 1.98
N MET A 148 -25.31 -4.41 2.42
CA MET A 148 -24.78 -5.71 2.72
C MET A 148 -24.48 -5.82 4.22
N THR A 149 -24.84 -6.97 4.80
CA THR A 149 -24.61 -7.19 6.23
C THR A 149 -23.78 -8.45 6.40
N TYR A 150 -22.65 -8.30 7.10
CA TYR A 150 -21.77 -9.38 7.48
C TYR A 150 -21.85 -9.57 9.00
N LYS A 151 -21.89 -10.82 9.46
CA LYS A 151 -21.92 -11.15 10.87
C LYS A 151 -21.00 -12.33 11.14
N GLY A 152 -20.36 -12.31 12.27
CA GLY A 152 -19.50 -13.42 12.67
C GLY A 152 -19.01 -13.32 14.10
N ILE A 153 -18.14 -14.23 14.43
CA ILE A 153 -17.46 -14.28 15.72
C ILE A 153 -15.97 -14.25 15.47
N LEU A 154 -15.27 -13.38 16.17
CA LEU A 154 -13.81 -13.32 16.23
C LEU A 154 -13.39 -13.95 17.56
N ALA A 155 -12.45 -14.89 17.49
CA ALA A 155 -11.88 -15.55 18.64
C ALA A 155 -10.37 -15.31 18.63
N PHE A 156 -9.83 -14.91 19.75
CA PHE A 156 -8.43 -14.52 19.88
C PHE A 156 -7.75 -15.35 20.97
N GLU A 157 -6.47 -15.57 20.76
CA GLU A 157 -5.53 -16.20 21.66
C GLU A 157 -4.52 -15.15 22.16
N ASP A 158 -4.35 -15.00 23.47
CA ASP A 158 -3.57 -13.93 24.08
C ASP A 158 -2.05 -14.05 23.88
N ASN A 159 -1.55 -15.25 23.66
CA ASN A 159 -0.13 -15.53 23.45
C ASN A 159 0.28 -15.67 21.98
N TRP A 160 -0.65 -15.54 21.04
CA TRP A 160 -0.32 -15.65 19.63
C TRP A 160 0.68 -14.57 19.19
N PRO A 161 1.75 -14.89 18.42
CA PRO A 161 2.12 -16.19 17.82
C PRO A 161 2.99 -17.09 18.73
N SER A 162 3.21 -16.73 19.98
CA SER A 162 3.89 -17.60 20.94
C SER A 162 3.01 -18.78 21.34
N LYS A 163 3.62 -19.81 21.92
CA LYS A 163 2.89 -21.00 22.32
C LYS A 163 1.94 -20.67 23.48
N GLY A 164 0.65 -20.76 23.21
CA GLY A 164 -0.45 -20.74 24.18
C GLY A 164 -1.09 -22.12 24.36
N ASP A 165 -2.28 -22.18 24.89
CA ASP A 165 -3.09 -23.40 25.01
C ASP A 165 -3.94 -23.67 23.76
N TYR A 166 -4.01 -22.68 22.83
CA TYR A 166 -4.65 -22.76 21.52
C TYR A 166 -6.14 -23.11 21.57
N ASP A 167 -6.85 -22.71 22.59
CA ASP A 167 -8.28 -22.94 22.71
C ASP A 167 -9.15 -21.80 22.17
N LEU A 168 -8.51 -20.67 21.75
CA LEU A 168 -9.12 -19.51 21.13
C LEU A 168 -10.28 -18.92 21.95
N ASN A 169 -10.15 -18.93 23.26
CA ASN A 169 -11.20 -18.44 24.15
C ASN A 169 -10.79 -17.22 24.98
N ASP A 170 -9.58 -16.71 24.82
CA ASP A 170 -9.08 -15.57 25.59
C ASP A 170 -9.91 -14.31 25.39
N VAL A 171 -10.30 -14.03 24.15
CA VAL A 171 -11.29 -13.00 23.84
C VAL A 171 -12.19 -13.47 22.72
N ILE A 172 -13.49 -13.44 22.96
CA ILE A 172 -14.50 -13.74 21.95
C ILE A 172 -15.36 -12.50 21.72
N VAL A 173 -15.42 -12.07 20.47
CA VAL A 173 -16.15 -10.87 20.04
C VAL A 173 -17.10 -11.25 18.92
N LYS A 174 -18.37 -10.94 19.07
CA LYS A 174 -19.34 -10.96 17.99
C LYS A 174 -19.25 -9.66 17.22
N TYR A 175 -19.24 -9.71 15.90
CA TYR A 175 -19.30 -8.53 15.06
C TYR A 175 -20.50 -8.54 14.12
N SER A 176 -20.95 -7.35 13.76
CA SER A 176 -21.89 -7.09 12.69
C SER A 176 -21.41 -5.87 11.93
N SER A 177 -21.16 -6.05 10.64
CA SER A 177 -20.75 -4.98 9.73
C SER A 177 -21.86 -4.72 8.73
N ILE A 178 -22.26 -3.48 8.58
CA ILE A 178 -23.26 -3.04 7.61
C ILE A 178 -22.57 -2.09 6.65
N LEU A 179 -22.55 -2.45 5.38
CA LEU A 179 -22.04 -1.61 4.30
C LEU A 179 -23.23 -1.08 3.48
N GLU A 180 -23.26 0.21 3.23
CA GLU A 180 -24.23 0.85 2.35
C GLU A 180 -23.56 1.21 1.03
N PHE A 181 -24.24 0.94 -0.06
CA PHE A 181 -23.76 1.16 -1.41
C PHE A 181 -24.69 2.01 -2.23
N ASN A 182 -24.13 2.85 -3.12
CA ASN A 182 -24.89 3.57 -4.12
C ASN A 182 -25.17 2.69 -5.36
N THR A 183 -25.83 3.28 -6.37
CA THR A 183 -26.17 2.60 -7.63
C THR A 183 -24.94 2.17 -8.45
N LYS A 184 -23.78 2.78 -8.21
CA LYS A 184 -22.50 2.48 -8.86
C LYS A 184 -21.64 1.48 -8.09
N ASN A 185 -22.20 0.81 -7.07
CA ASN A 185 -21.48 -0.12 -6.17
C ASN A 185 -20.35 0.54 -5.34
N GLN A 186 -20.41 1.83 -5.12
CA GLN A 186 -19.47 2.53 -4.24
C GLN A 186 -19.99 2.50 -2.80
N VAL A 187 -19.07 2.28 -1.84
CA VAL A 187 -19.44 2.27 -0.42
C VAL A 187 -19.67 3.70 0.04
N LEU A 188 -20.88 3.96 0.52
CA LEU A 188 -21.27 5.26 1.09
C LEU A 188 -21.00 5.32 2.59
N SER A 189 -21.26 4.23 3.29
CA SER A 189 -21.04 4.12 4.73
C SER A 189 -20.65 2.70 5.13
N ALA A 190 -19.93 2.60 6.24
CA ALA A 190 -19.65 1.34 6.92
C ALA A 190 -19.94 1.53 8.40
N GLU A 191 -20.77 0.67 8.97
CA GLU A 191 -21.08 0.65 10.39
C GLU A 191 -20.71 -0.71 10.97
N ASP A 192 -19.73 -0.71 11.88
CA ASP A 192 -19.28 -1.91 12.55
C ASP A 192 -19.69 -1.93 14.02
N THR A 193 -20.37 -2.97 14.42
CA THR A 193 -20.75 -3.20 15.81
C THR A 193 -19.99 -4.40 16.36
N PHE A 194 -19.26 -4.18 17.43
CA PHE A 194 -18.55 -5.22 18.15
C PHE A 194 -19.16 -5.45 19.53
N THR A 195 -19.45 -6.70 19.86
CA THR A 195 -19.99 -7.09 21.16
C THR A 195 -19.05 -8.07 21.81
N ALA A 196 -18.45 -7.69 22.95
CA ALA A 196 -17.67 -8.61 23.75
C ALA A 196 -18.56 -9.71 24.31
N MET A 197 -18.26 -10.94 24.01
CA MET A 197 -19.02 -12.13 24.44
C MET A 197 -18.36 -12.81 25.61
N TRP A 198 -17.04 -12.91 25.59
CA TRP A 198 -16.25 -13.61 26.59
C TRP A 198 -14.84 -13.04 26.69
N SER A 199 -14.26 -13.10 27.89
CA SER A 199 -12.85 -12.80 28.13
C SER A 199 -12.32 -13.79 29.15
N GLY A 200 -11.53 -14.78 28.70
CA GLY A 200 -10.87 -15.79 29.52
C GLY A 200 -9.39 -15.51 29.79
N ALA A 201 -8.83 -14.50 29.10
CA ALA A 201 -7.41 -14.16 29.14
C ALA A 201 -6.92 -13.86 30.57
N LEU A 202 -5.70 -14.28 30.86
CA LEU A 202 -4.98 -13.88 32.06
C LEU A 202 -4.46 -12.43 31.98
N PHE A 203 -4.24 -11.94 30.77
CA PHE A 203 -3.76 -10.60 30.50
C PHE A 203 -4.91 -9.60 30.29
N LYS A 204 -4.62 -8.33 30.55
CA LYS A 204 -5.55 -7.23 30.19
C LYS A 204 -5.40 -6.93 28.71
N LEU A 205 -6.32 -7.41 27.90
CA LEU A 205 -6.30 -7.26 26.45
C LEU A 205 -7.12 -6.05 26.00
N SER A 206 -6.72 -5.46 24.88
CA SER A 206 -7.44 -4.38 24.21
C SER A 206 -7.67 -4.75 22.75
N LEU A 207 -8.89 -4.60 22.26
CA LEU A 207 -9.18 -4.69 20.83
C LEU A 207 -8.90 -3.32 20.20
N ILE A 208 -7.98 -3.29 19.23
CA ILE A 208 -7.56 -2.07 18.56
C ILE A 208 -7.79 -2.26 17.05
N HIS A 209 -8.52 -1.30 16.46
CA HIS A 209 -8.60 -1.17 15.01
C HIS A 209 -7.40 -0.37 14.52
N ILE A 210 -6.65 -0.92 13.58
CA ILE A 210 -5.43 -0.33 13.02
C ILE A 210 -5.73 0.16 11.61
#